data_6102395a796762f5e7621d6739edd542
#
_entry.id   6102395a796762f5e7621d6739edd542
#
_cell.length_a   1.000
_cell.length_b   1.000
_cell.length_c   1.000
_cell.angle_alpha   90.00
_cell.angle_beta   90.00
_cell.angle_gamma   90.00
#
_symmetry.space_group_name_H-M   'P 1'
#
loop_
_entity.id
_entity.type
_entity.pdbx_description
1 polymer ?
#
loop_
_entity_poly.entity_id
_entity_poly.type
_entity_poly.pdbx_seq_one_letter_code
_entity_poly.pdbx_strand_id
1 'polypeptide(L)'
;MPHPADLGGCFLSRTLTDAPVHLGKVRAVTDHLPHTLRSDALDNRERIIEAARRLFAAEGLDVPMREIARRAAVGPATLYRRFPTKQALITAVFADQLRMCRDIVDEGCADPDPWRGLCQVIEKVCELHARDRGFTEAFMSTFPGTTDADAGREYTVRAIAGLARRAQEAGRLRPDFVLDDLVLMLMANKGIHSASTAVQVTASRRFAGFVIQAFEASPRHAPLPPPARLASAEPGYL
;
A
#
# COMPACT_ATOMS: atom_id res chain seq x y z
N MET A 1 38.11 64.01 -5.76
CA MET A 1 38.23 65.39 -6.27
C MET A 1 38.69 65.32 -7.71
N PRO A 2 38.21 66.17 -8.66
CA PRO A 2 37.10 67.12 -8.53
C PRO A 2 36.00 66.91 -9.60
N HIS A 3 34.84 67.42 -9.28
CA HIS A 3 33.80 68.04 -10.09
C HIS A 3 34.45 69.18 -11.07
N PRO A 4 33.73 69.79 -12.00
CA PRO A 4 32.30 70.11 -12.09
C PRO A 4 31.70 70.35 -13.51
N ALA A 5 30.41 70.71 -13.49
CA ALA A 5 29.68 71.74 -14.22
C ALA A 5 29.16 71.38 -15.62
N ASP A 6 28.03 71.68 -16.04
CA ASP A 6 26.96 72.67 -15.82
C ASP A 6 26.43 73.11 -17.17
N LEU A 7 25.22 73.63 -17.24
CA LEU A 7 24.53 74.43 -18.28
C LEU A 7 23.76 73.56 -19.34
N GLY A 8 22.54 73.73 -19.55
CA GLY A 8 21.61 74.84 -19.37
C GLY A 8 20.53 74.78 -20.41
N GLY A 9 19.37 75.08 -20.04
CA GLY A 9 18.55 75.96 -20.81
C GLY A 9 17.41 75.45 -21.68
N CYS A 10 16.27 75.90 -21.26
CA CYS A 10 15.17 76.59 -21.96
C CYS A 10 13.98 75.84 -22.51
N PHE A 11 12.88 76.08 -21.79
CA PHE A 11 11.55 76.48 -22.25
C PHE A 11 11.02 76.01 -23.61
N LEU A 12 9.85 75.35 -23.58
CA LEU A 12 8.63 75.92 -24.16
C LEU A 12 7.39 75.08 -23.77
N SER A 13 6.46 75.78 -23.13
CA SER A 13 5.06 75.39 -22.86
C SER A 13 4.31 75.08 -24.17
N ARG A 14 3.51 74.05 -24.16
CA ARG A 14 2.26 74.05 -24.92
C ARG A 14 1.21 73.21 -24.19
N THR A 15 0.23 73.91 -23.71
CA THR A 15 -1.10 73.44 -23.34
C THR A 15 -1.81 72.85 -24.54
N LEU A 16 -2.48 71.72 -24.37
CA LEU A 16 -3.73 71.40 -25.11
C LEU A 16 -4.42 70.13 -24.52
N THR A 17 -5.52 70.42 -23.85
CA THR A 17 -6.84 69.84 -24.06
C THR A 17 -7.11 68.44 -23.51
N ASP A 18 -7.96 68.47 -22.50
CA ASP A 18 -8.78 67.38 -21.97
C ASP A 18 -9.47 66.52 -23.04
N ALA A 19 -9.32 65.22 -22.89
CA ALA A 19 -10.33 64.27 -23.35
C ALA A 19 -10.47 63.13 -22.31
N PRO A 20 -11.66 62.73 -21.86
CA PRO A 20 -11.83 61.69 -20.86
C PRO A 20 -11.58 60.33 -21.44
N VAL A 21 -10.54 59.65 -20.96
CA VAL A 21 -10.33 58.25 -21.22
C VAL A 21 -11.31 57.43 -20.37
N HIS A 22 -12.25 56.76 -21.04
CA HIS A 22 -13.08 55.76 -20.46
C HIS A 22 -12.21 54.65 -19.82
N LEU A 23 -12.17 54.60 -18.51
CA LEU A 23 -11.67 53.47 -17.76
C LEU A 23 -12.63 52.28 -18.00
N GLY A 24 -12.29 51.46 -18.99
CA GLY A 24 -12.85 50.13 -19.12
C GLY A 24 -12.51 49.35 -17.84
N LYS A 25 -13.55 48.93 -17.11
CA LYS A 25 -13.45 48.00 -15.99
C LYS A 25 -12.71 46.76 -16.48
N VAL A 26 -11.42 46.63 -16.18
CA VAL A 26 -10.72 45.37 -16.22
C VAL A 26 -11.32 44.50 -15.13
N ARG A 27 -12.19 43.58 -15.53
CA ARG A 27 -12.66 42.51 -14.66
C ARG A 27 -11.41 41.75 -14.24
N ALA A 28 -11.07 41.84 -12.97
CA ALA A 28 -10.16 40.91 -12.35
C ALA A 28 -10.72 39.48 -12.59
N VAL A 29 -10.14 38.75 -13.50
CA VAL A 29 -10.31 37.32 -13.60
C VAL A 29 -9.59 36.76 -12.39
N THR A 30 -10.34 36.58 -11.31
CA THR A 30 -9.85 35.92 -10.10
C THR A 30 -9.47 34.51 -10.43
N ASP A 31 -8.20 34.27 -10.29
CA ASP A 31 -7.45 33.01 -10.43
C ASP A 31 -7.92 32.00 -9.33
N HIS A 32 -9.14 31.46 -9.45
CA HIS A 32 -9.76 30.53 -8.50
C HIS A 32 -9.93 29.11 -9.07
N LEU A 33 -9.38 28.83 -10.25
CA LEU A 33 -9.59 27.56 -10.95
C LEU A 33 -8.64 26.38 -10.60
N PRO A 34 -7.44 26.54 -9.99
CA PRO A 34 -6.61 25.37 -9.67
C PRO A 34 -6.98 24.67 -8.36
N HIS A 35 -7.61 25.35 -7.39
CA HIS A 35 -7.86 24.78 -6.05
C HIS A 35 -9.10 23.88 -6.02
N THR A 36 -10.18 24.26 -6.67
CA THR A 36 -11.42 23.45 -6.78
C THR A 36 -11.18 22.16 -7.55
N LEU A 37 -10.45 22.22 -8.67
CA LEU A 37 -10.15 21.02 -9.48
C LEU A 37 -9.26 20.00 -8.73
N ARG A 38 -8.37 20.45 -7.86
CA ARG A 38 -7.58 19.56 -7.00
C ARG A 38 -8.41 18.94 -5.88
N SER A 39 -9.28 19.72 -5.24
CA SER A 39 -10.21 19.23 -4.24
C SER A 39 -11.15 18.18 -4.83
N ASP A 40 -11.84 18.50 -5.93
CA ASP A 40 -12.73 17.55 -6.62
C ASP A 40 -12.01 16.27 -7.07
N ALA A 41 -10.74 16.40 -7.40
CA ALA A 41 -9.92 15.28 -7.82
C ALA A 41 -9.52 14.36 -6.66
N LEU A 42 -9.24 14.93 -5.47
CA LEU A 42 -8.99 14.18 -4.23
C LEU A 42 -10.28 13.52 -3.75
N ASP A 43 -11.37 14.25 -3.71
CA ASP A 43 -12.69 13.75 -3.32
C ASP A 43 -13.15 12.58 -4.19
N ASN A 44 -12.95 12.67 -5.51
CA ASN A 44 -13.24 11.58 -6.43
C ASN A 44 -12.36 10.34 -6.18
N ARG A 45 -11.07 10.52 -5.85
CA ARG A 45 -10.17 9.42 -5.54
C ARG A 45 -10.61 8.69 -4.27
N GLU A 46 -10.91 9.42 -3.22
CA GLU A 46 -11.36 8.87 -1.94
C GLU A 46 -12.71 8.15 -2.08
N ARG A 47 -13.65 8.73 -2.82
CA ARG A 47 -14.95 8.09 -3.12
C ARG A 47 -14.79 6.77 -3.87
N ILE A 48 -13.87 6.70 -4.83
CA ILE A 48 -13.57 5.46 -5.56
C ILE A 48 -12.99 4.42 -4.60
N ILE A 49 -12.01 4.78 -3.79
CA ILE A 49 -11.36 3.87 -2.82
C ILE A 49 -12.39 3.33 -1.82
N GLU A 50 -13.24 4.20 -1.27
CA GLU A 50 -14.25 3.79 -0.28
C GLU A 50 -15.33 2.89 -0.90
N ALA A 51 -15.79 3.21 -2.12
CA ALA A 51 -16.72 2.34 -2.84
C ALA A 51 -16.11 0.97 -3.15
N ALA A 52 -14.85 0.94 -3.60
CA ALA A 52 -14.11 -0.29 -3.87
C ALA A 52 -13.91 -1.10 -2.59
N ARG A 53 -13.52 -0.48 -1.47
CA ARG A 53 -13.34 -1.16 -0.18
C ARG A 53 -14.60 -1.89 0.26
N ARG A 54 -15.76 -1.23 0.18
CA ARG A 54 -17.06 -1.84 0.54
C ARG A 54 -17.43 -3.00 -0.36
N LEU A 55 -17.24 -2.83 -1.67
CA LEU A 55 -17.53 -3.88 -2.64
C LEU A 55 -16.58 -5.08 -2.49
N PHE A 56 -15.30 -4.86 -2.33
CA PHE A 56 -14.32 -5.94 -2.10
C PHE A 56 -14.59 -6.70 -0.80
N ALA A 57 -15.04 -6.02 0.24
CA ALA A 57 -15.44 -6.69 1.49
C ALA A 57 -16.71 -7.53 1.35
N ALA A 58 -17.68 -7.11 0.54
CA ALA A 58 -18.97 -7.77 0.38
C ALA A 58 -18.97 -8.86 -0.69
N GLU A 59 -18.32 -8.62 -1.83
CA GLU A 59 -18.43 -9.40 -3.06
C GLU A 59 -17.09 -10.01 -3.52
N GLY A 60 -15.99 -9.72 -2.80
CA GLY A 60 -14.64 -10.15 -3.20
C GLY A 60 -14.02 -9.27 -4.28
N LEU A 61 -12.84 -9.67 -4.73
CA LEU A 61 -12.06 -8.85 -5.66
C LEU A 61 -12.57 -8.89 -7.11
N ASP A 62 -13.47 -9.80 -7.46
CA ASP A 62 -13.91 -9.98 -8.85
C ASP A 62 -14.89 -8.91 -9.33
N VAL A 63 -15.31 -7.99 -8.46
CA VAL A 63 -16.19 -6.87 -8.79
C VAL A 63 -15.66 -6.09 -10.00
N PRO A 64 -16.49 -5.88 -11.07
CA PRO A 64 -16.07 -5.13 -12.24
C PRO A 64 -15.79 -3.66 -11.94
N MET A 65 -14.79 -3.07 -12.58
CA MET A 65 -14.44 -1.64 -12.45
C MET A 65 -15.62 -0.70 -12.72
N ARG A 66 -16.50 -1.07 -13.67
CA ARG A 66 -17.73 -0.31 -13.98
C ARG A 66 -18.70 -0.24 -12.80
N GLU A 67 -18.81 -1.30 -12.04
CA GLU A 67 -19.67 -1.34 -10.84
C GLU A 67 -19.09 -0.45 -9.73
N ILE A 68 -17.78 -0.46 -9.56
CA ILE A 68 -17.10 0.43 -8.63
C ILE A 68 -17.30 1.90 -9.03
N ALA A 69 -17.19 2.24 -10.33
CA ALA A 69 -17.45 3.59 -10.84
C ALA A 69 -18.88 4.03 -10.54
N ARG A 70 -19.86 3.15 -10.80
CA ARG A 70 -21.28 3.38 -10.50
C ARG A 70 -21.51 3.64 -9.02
N ARG A 71 -20.94 2.82 -8.14
CA ARG A 71 -21.08 2.94 -6.69
C ARG A 71 -20.40 4.19 -6.13
N ALA A 72 -19.28 4.58 -6.71
CA ALA A 72 -18.56 5.81 -6.39
C ALA A 72 -19.22 7.08 -6.95
N ALA A 73 -20.28 6.94 -7.76
CA ALA A 73 -20.92 8.02 -8.50
C ALA A 73 -19.92 8.84 -9.34
N VAL A 74 -19.02 8.15 -10.07
CA VAL A 74 -18.08 8.74 -11.02
C VAL A 74 -18.21 8.10 -12.39
N GLY A 75 -17.85 8.85 -13.44
CA GLY A 75 -17.79 8.29 -14.78
C GLY A 75 -16.67 7.25 -14.94
N PRO A 76 -16.84 6.20 -15.77
CA PRO A 76 -15.80 5.20 -16.02
C PRO A 76 -14.48 5.81 -16.46
N ALA A 77 -14.49 6.83 -17.34
CA ALA A 77 -13.29 7.54 -17.77
C ALA A 77 -12.54 8.21 -16.61
N THR A 78 -13.27 8.74 -15.63
CA THR A 78 -12.68 9.34 -14.42
C THR A 78 -12.02 8.28 -13.55
N LEU A 79 -12.66 7.10 -13.40
CA LEU A 79 -12.10 5.99 -12.65
C LEU A 79 -10.81 5.50 -13.31
N TYR A 80 -10.83 5.18 -14.62
CA TYR A 80 -9.64 4.67 -15.32
C TYR A 80 -8.50 5.68 -15.40
N ARG A 81 -8.78 6.99 -15.44
CA ARG A 81 -7.76 8.03 -15.35
C ARG A 81 -7.05 8.02 -13.99
N ARG A 82 -7.74 7.64 -12.91
CA ARG A 82 -7.18 7.58 -11.54
C ARG A 82 -6.54 6.24 -11.22
N PHE A 83 -7.14 5.18 -11.71
CA PHE A 83 -6.71 3.79 -11.51
C PHE A 83 -6.74 3.08 -12.85
N PRO A 84 -5.62 3.13 -13.61
CA PRO A 84 -5.55 2.55 -14.96
C PRO A 84 -5.84 1.06 -15.00
N THR A 85 -5.55 0.36 -13.91
CA THR A 85 -5.78 -1.07 -13.74
C THR A 85 -6.56 -1.37 -12.46
N LYS A 86 -7.23 -2.49 -12.44
CA LYS A 86 -7.89 -3.00 -11.23
C LYS A 86 -6.87 -3.22 -10.11
N GLN A 87 -5.67 -3.70 -10.47
CA GLN A 87 -4.57 -3.91 -9.52
C GLN A 87 -4.13 -2.61 -8.86
N ALA A 88 -3.99 -1.50 -9.60
CA ALA A 88 -3.67 -0.19 -9.04
C ALA A 88 -4.73 0.27 -8.02
N LEU A 89 -6.02 -0.03 -8.28
CA LEU A 89 -7.10 0.27 -7.34
C LEU A 89 -7.02 -0.61 -6.10
N ILE A 90 -6.81 -1.93 -6.25
CA ILE A 90 -6.64 -2.87 -5.13
C ILE A 90 -5.48 -2.42 -4.23
N THR A 91 -4.31 -2.12 -4.80
CA THR A 91 -3.15 -1.61 -4.05
C THR A 91 -3.48 -0.32 -3.29
N ALA A 92 -4.23 0.60 -3.90
CA ALA A 92 -4.62 1.84 -3.23
C ALA A 92 -5.65 1.63 -2.10
N VAL A 93 -6.58 0.68 -2.27
CA VAL A 93 -7.59 0.32 -1.24
C VAL A 93 -6.92 -0.26 0.00
N PHE A 94 -5.89 -1.09 -0.17
CA PHE A 94 -5.21 -1.81 0.91
C PHE A 94 -3.83 -1.24 1.26
N ALA A 95 -3.55 0.01 0.86
CA ALA A 95 -2.24 0.64 1.08
C ALA A 95 -1.83 0.68 2.56
N ASP A 96 -2.79 0.89 3.46
CA ASP A 96 -2.55 0.94 4.90
C ASP A 96 -2.17 -0.44 5.45
N GLN A 97 -2.91 -1.48 5.05
CA GLN A 97 -2.63 -2.87 5.45
C GLN A 97 -1.28 -3.35 4.91
N LEU A 98 -0.93 -2.97 3.67
CA LEU A 98 0.38 -3.27 3.10
C LEU A 98 1.53 -2.56 3.86
N ARG A 99 1.30 -1.33 4.33
CA ARG A 99 2.26 -0.65 5.23
C ARG A 99 2.38 -1.39 6.55
N MET A 100 1.27 -1.70 7.20
CA MET A 100 1.26 -2.45 8.46
C MET A 100 2.00 -3.79 8.33
N CYS A 101 1.84 -4.53 7.22
CA CYS A 101 2.63 -5.74 6.98
C CYS A 101 4.12 -5.48 6.95
N ARG A 102 4.57 -4.40 6.29
CA ARG A 102 5.99 -4.03 6.25
C ARG A 102 6.50 -3.67 7.64
N ASP A 103 5.77 -2.81 8.35
CA ASP A 103 6.14 -2.38 9.70
C ASP A 103 6.29 -3.59 10.66
N ILE A 104 5.37 -4.56 10.57
CA ILE A 104 5.43 -5.81 11.34
C ILE A 104 6.73 -6.59 11.02
N VAL A 105 7.09 -6.68 9.75
CA VAL A 105 8.30 -7.40 9.31
C VAL A 105 9.55 -6.65 9.76
N ASP A 106 9.57 -5.33 9.61
CA ASP A 106 10.69 -4.48 10.02
C ASP A 106 10.93 -4.57 11.53
N GLU A 107 9.87 -4.54 12.34
CA GLU A 107 9.94 -4.76 13.80
C GLU A 107 10.53 -6.15 14.14
N GLY A 108 10.06 -7.20 13.47
CA GLY A 108 10.57 -8.55 13.69
C GLY A 108 12.03 -8.70 13.26
N CYS A 109 12.44 -8.04 12.17
CA CYS A 109 13.82 -8.03 11.71
C CYS A 109 14.77 -7.27 12.66
N ALA A 110 14.26 -6.27 13.36
CA ALA A 110 15.01 -5.49 14.36
C ALA A 110 15.18 -6.22 15.70
N ASP A 111 14.44 -7.30 15.95
CA ASP A 111 14.58 -8.08 17.17
C ASP A 111 15.97 -8.74 17.23
N PRO A 112 16.73 -8.58 18.36
CA PRO A 112 18.02 -9.24 18.56
C PRO A 112 17.95 -10.77 18.51
N ASP A 113 16.80 -11.37 18.92
CA ASP A 113 16.53 -12.79 18.80
C ASP A 113 15.73 -13.05 17.52
N PRO A 114 16.34 -13.63 16.47
CA PRO A 114 15.68 -13.82 15.19
C PRO A 114 14.49 -14.78 15.25
N TRP A 115 14.49 -15.75 16.16
CA TRP A 115 13.35 -16.63 16.35
C TRP A 115 12.16 -15.91 16.98
N ARG A 116 12.41 -15.12 18.02
CA ARG A 116 11.37 -14.30 18.65
C ARG A 116 10.80 -13.29 17.63
N GLY A 117 11.66 -12.65 16.83
CA GLY A 117 11.23 -11.76 15.76
C GLY A 117 10.34 -12.45 14.74
N LEU A 118 10.71 -13.67 14.29
CA LEU A 118 9.90 -14.44 13.36
C LEU A 118 8.55 -14.85 13.97
N CYS A 119 8.53 -15.27 15.24
CA CYS A 119 7.27 -15.58 15.96
C CYS A 119 6.34 -14.37 16.00
N GLN A 120 6.88 -13.18 16.33
CA GLN A 120 6.09 -11.93 16.35
C GLN A 120 5.53 -11.59 14.96
N VAL A 121 6.30 -11.77 13.89
CA VAL A 121 5.82 -11.58 12.51
C VAL A 121 4.66 -12.52 12.22
N ILE A 122 4.79 -13.81 12.51
CA ILE A 122 3.74 -14.81 12.29
C ILE A 122 2.45 -14.43 13.03
N GLU A 123 2.54 -14.11 14.32
CA GLU A 123 1.37 -13.75 15.14
C GLU A 123 0.67 -12.50 14.62
N LYS A 124 1.42 -11.40 14.42
CA LYS A 124 0.86 -10.12 13.99
C LYS A 124 0.29 -10.17 12.57
N VAL A 125 0.93 -10.88 11.65
CA VAL A 125 0.45 -11.02 10.27
C VAL A 125 -0.80 -11.90 10.24
N CYS A 126 -0.84 -13.02 10.96
CA CYS A 126 -2.05 -13.84 11.08
C CYS A 126 -3.23 -13.02 11.61
N GLU A 127 -3.01 -12.21 12.63
CA GLU A 127 -4.05 -11.33 13.20
C GLU A 127 -4.52 -10.27 12.21
N LEU A 128 -3.59 -9.60 11.50
CA LEU A 128 -3.91 -8.59 10.49
C LEU A 128 -4.81 -9.18 9.40
N HIS A 129 -4.45 -10.35 8.88
CA HIS A 129 -5.22 -11.06 7.88
C HIS A 129 -6.58 -11.55 8.38
N ALA A 130 -6.70 -11.91 9.67
CA ALA A 130 -7.96 -12.30 10.27
C ALA A 130 -8.95 -11.13 10.43
N ARG A 131 -8.44 -9.88 10.51
CA ARG A 131 -9.27 -8.67 10.64
C ARG A 131 -9.89 -8.22 9.33
N ASP A 132 -9.23 -8.49 8.19
CA ASP A 132 -9.64 -8.01 6.87
C ASP A 132 -9.52 -9.10 5.81
N ARG A 133 -10.66 -9.73 5.50
CA ARG A 133 -10.74 -10.80 4.50
C ARG A 133 -10.46 -10.31 3.08
N GLY A 134 -10.95 -9.12 2.76
CA GLY A 134 -10.70 -8.50 1.46
C GLY A 134 -9.21 -8.24 1.24
N PHE A 135 -8.51 -7.80 2.29
CA PHE A 135 -7.06 -7.65 2.26
C PHE A 135 -6.35 -8.98 2.04
N THR A 136 -6.76 -10.05 2.75
CA THR A 136 -6.16 -11.38 2.57
C THR A 136 -6.31 -11.88 1.14
N GLU A 137 -7.49 -11.71 0.55
CA GLU A 137 -7.73 -12.08 -0.85
C GLU A 137 -6.89 -11.25 -1.80
N ALA A 138 -6.82 -9.92 -1.58
CA ALA A 138 -5.97 -9.03 -2.35
C ALA A 138 -4.49 -9.39 -2.24
N PHE A 139 -4.02 -9.65 -1.04
CA PHE A 139 -2.64 -10.05 -0.78
C PHE A 139 -2.28 -11.35 -1.50
N MET A 140 -3.13 -12.36 -1.42
CA MET A 140 -2.92 -13.66 -2.06
C MET A 140 -3.06 -13.60 -3.58
N SER A 141 -3.97 -12.79 -4.13
CA SER A 141 -4.16 -12.66 -5.59
C SER A 141 -3.02 -11.92 -6.29
N THR A 142 -2.25 -11.14 -5.54
CA THR A 142 -1.06 -10.46 -6.02
C THR A 142 0.21 -11.31 -5.95
N PHE A 143 0.14 -12.51 -5.42
CA PHE A 143 1.19 -13.54 -5.51
C PHE A 143 0.91 -14.44 -6.73
N PRO A 144 1.70 -14.51 -7.76
CA PRO A 144 2.91 -13.81 -8.21
C PRO A 144 2.58 -12.78 -9.31
N GLY A 145 3.07 -11.57 -9.29
CA GLY A 145 2.76 -10.62 -10.34
C GLY A 145 3.72 -9.45 -10.49
N THR A 146 3.79 -8.99 -11.65
CA THR A 146 4.70 -8.08 -12.33
C THR A 146 4.18 -6.64 -12.33
N THR A 147 4.45 -5.81 -11.32
CA THR A 147 4.23 -4.34 -11.41
C THR A 147 4.99 -3.57 -10.31
N ASP A 148 5.03 -2.24 -10.38
CA ASP A 148 5.72 -1.33 -9.44
C ASP A 148 5.32 -1.48 -7.95
N ALA A 149 4.22 -2.16 -7.64
CA ALA A 149 3.91 -2.64 -6.29
C ALA A 149 4.91 -3.72 -5.81
N ASP A 150 5.71 -4.27 -6.72
CA ASP A 150 6.62 -5.39 -6.48
C ASP A 150 7.84 -5.00 -5.63
N ALA A 151 8.38 -3.77 -5.73
CA ALA A 151 9.56 -3.36 -4.97
C ALA A 151 9.34 -3.44 -3.44
N GLY A 152 8.17 -3.01 -2.97
CA GLY A 152 7.83 -3.09 -1.54
C GLY A 152 7.59 -4.52 -1.07
N ARG A 153 7.04 -5.36 -1.94
CA ARG A 153 6.84 -6.78 -1.68
C ARG A 153 8.16 -7.52 -1.70
N GLU A 154 8.98 -7.31 -2.73
CA GLU A 154 10.30 -7.92 -2.86
C GLU A 154 11.17 -7.60 -1.64
N TYR A 155 11.11 -6.35 -1.16
CA TYR A 155 11.74 -5.98 0.10
C TYR A 155 11.23 -6.84 1.27
N THR A 156 9.91 -6.94 1.44
CA THR A 156 9.29 -7.70 2.55
C THR A 156 9.66 -9.19 2.47
N VAL A 157 9.60 -9.79 1.29
CA VAL A 157 9.98 -11.20 1.08
C VAL A 157 11.45 -11.42 1.40
N ARG A 158 12.36 -10.57 0.93
CA ARG A 158 13.80 -10.65 1.26
C ARG A 158 14.07 -10.46 2.75
N ALA A 159 13.38 -9.53 3.40
CA ALA A 159 13.52 -9.27 4.82
C ALA A 159 13.11 -10.51 5.64
N ILE A 160 11.96 -11.11 5.32
CA ILE A 160 11.48 -12.34 5.98
C ILE A 160 12.45 -13.51 5.71
N ALA A 161 12.94 -13.67 4.46
CA ALA A 161 13.92 -14.71 4.13
C ALA A 161 15.20 -14.56 4.96
N GLY A 162 15.70 -13.33 5.11
CA GLY A 162 16.86 -13.04 5.96
C GLY A 162 16.61 -13.34 7.43
N LEU A 163 15.41 -13.02 7.94
CA LEU A 163 15.01 -13.32 9.31
C LEU A 163 14.91 -14.83 9.56
N ALA A 164 14.27 -15.57 8.66
CA ALA A 164 14.15 -17.02 8.73
C ALA A 164 15.52 -17.70 8.70
N ARG A 165 16.41 -17.29 7.78
CA ARG A 165 17.79 -17.82 7.71
C ARG A 165 18.54 -17.60 9.04
N ARG A 166 18.46 -16.40 9.64
CA ARG A 166 19.10 -16.14 10.96
C ARG A 166 18.51 -17.02 12.06
N ALA A 167 17.20 -17.30 12.02
CA ALA A 167 16.54 -18.18 12.99
C ALA A 167 16.96 -19.65 12.81
N GLN A 168 17.20 -20.09 11.56
CA GLN A 168 17.78 -21.42 11.24
C GLN A 168 19.23 -21.52 11.69
N GLU A 169 20.07 -20.51 11.42
CA GLU A 169 21.45 -20.42 11.85
C GLU A 169 21.58 -20.47 13.39
N ALA A 170 20.60 -19.86 14.10
CA ALA A 170 20.49 -19.92 15.56
C ALA A 170 19.97 -21.28 16.09
N GLY A 171 19.65 -22.24 15.20
CA GLY A 171 19.12 -23.55 15.56
C GLY A 171 17.73 -23.54 16.17
N ARG A 172 16.95 -22.46 16.00
CA ARG A 172 15.62 -22.31 16.56
C ARG A 172 14.49 -22.56 15.55
N LEU A 173 14.70 -22.27 14.29
CA LEU A 173 13.80 -22.61 13.19
C LEU A 173 14.24 -23.93 12.56
N ARG A 174 13.28 -24.81 12.25
CA ARG A 174 13.57 -26.11 11.63
C ARG A 174 14.36 -25.95 10.31
N PRO A 175 15.32 -26.85 10.03
CA PRO A 175 16.25 -26.69 8.90
C PRO A 175 15.57 -26.88 7.53
N ASP A 176 14.44 -27.61 7.46
CA ASP A 176 13.67 -27.86 6.25
C ASP A 176 12.56 -26.84 5.98
N PHE A 177 12.48 -25.74 6.79
CA PHE A 177 11.58 -24.62 6.56
C PHE A 177 11.95 -23.89 5.27
N VAL A 178 10.93 -23.53 4.49
CA VAL A 178 11.02 -22.67 3.29
C VAL A 178 9.99 -21.54 3.35
N LEU A 179 10.18 -20.48 2.56
CA LEU A 179 9.25 -19.34 2.56
C LEU A 179 7.82 -19.72 2.12
N ASP A 180 7.70 -20.76 1.28
CA ASP A 180 6.40 -21.29 0.88
C ASP A 180 5.57 -21.80 2.07
N ASP A 181 6.20 -22.18 3.18
CA ASP A 181 5.51 -22.58 4.41
C ASP A 181 4.76 -21.39 5.05
N LEU A 182 5.27 -20.16 4.93
CA LEU A 182 4.54 -18.97 5.35
C LEU A 182 3.36 -18.67 4.42
N VAL A 183 3.50 -18.90 3.13
CA VAL A 183 2.39 -18.77 2.17
C VAL A 183 1.31 -19.79 2.51
N LEU A 184 1.69 -21.04 2.74
CA LEU A 184 0.77 -22.11 3.14
C LEU A 184 0.06 -21.77 4.46
N MET A 185 0.79 -21.25 5.43
CA MET A 185 0.23 -20.75 6.70
C MET A 185 -0.83 -19.66 6.45
N LEU A 186 -0.55 -18.67 5.61
CA LEU A 186 -1.51 -17.60 5.29
C LEU A 186 -2.76 -18.14 4.58
N MET A 187 -2.58 -19.09 3.65
CA MET A 187 -3.70 -19.77 2.98
C MET A 187 -4.58 -20.52 3.98
N ALA A 188 -3.98 -21.23 4.93
CA ALA A 188 -4.70 -21.92 5.99
C ALA A 188 -5.39 -20.95 6.94
N ASN A 189 -4.74 -19.87 7.34
CA ASN A 189 -5.30 -18.81 8.18
C ASN A 189 -6.52 -18.12 7.51
N LYS A 190 -6.47 -17.91 6.18
CA LYS A 190 -7.62 -17.42 5.40
C LYS A 190 -8.85 -18.34 5.55
N GLY A 191 -8.65 -19.63 5.73
CA GLY A 191 -9.70 -20.62 5.93
C GLY A 191 -10.42 -20.52 7.29
N ILE A 192 -9.90 -19.75 8.25
CA ILE A 192 -10.52 -19.56 9.56
C ILE A 192 -11.66 -18.56 9.45
N HIS A 193 -12.90 -19.04 9.54
CA HIS A 193 -14.09 -18.22 9.39
C HIS A 193 -14.94 -18.24 10.67
N SER A 194 -15.47 -17.07 11.03
CA SER A 194 -16.44 -16.90 12.12
C SER A 194 -17.38 -15.74 11.80
N ALA A 195 -18.58 -15.79 12.36
CA ALA A 195 -19.54 -14.68 12.28
C ALA A 195 -19.05 -13.42 13.04
N SER A 196 -18.14 -13.59 14.00
CA SER A 196 -17.56 -12.51 14.81
C SER A 196 -16.07 -12.33 14.48
N THR A 197 -15.66 -11.13 14.10
CA THR A 197 -14.25 -10.77 13.90
C THR A 197 -13.40 -11.04 15.15
N ALA A 198 -13.95 -10.80 16.35
CA ALA A 198 -13.23 -11.07 17.60
C ALA A 198 -12.94 -12.56 17.78
N VAL A 199 -13.90 -13.43 17.48
CA VAL A 199 -13.71 -14.89 17.52
C VAL A 199 -12.73 -15.32 16.44
N GLN A 200 -12.83 -14.77 15.24
CA GLN A 200 -11.91 -15.07 14.13
C GLN A 200 -10.46 -14.70 14.49
N VAL A 201 -10.23 -13.52 15.06
CA VAL A 201 -8.91 -13.09 15.53
C VAL A 201 -8.39 -14.01 16.62
N THR A 202 -9.22 -14.40 17.58
CA THR A 202 -8.84 -15.33 18.66
C THR A 202 -8.43 -16.70 18.10
N ALA A 203 -9.19 -17.22 17.15
CA ALA A 203 -8.89 -18.50 16.48
C ALA A 203 -7.59 -18.39 15.65
N SER A 204 -7.40 -17.28 14.95
CA SER A 204 -6.18 -17.01 14.18
C SER A 204 -4.93 -16.96 15.07
N ARG A 205 -5.00 -16.29 16.23
CA ARG A 205 -3.89 -16.26 17.21
C ARG A 205 -3.56 -17.68 17.72
N ARG A 206 -4.59 -18.49 17.97
CA ARG A 206 -4.37 -19.88 18.38
C ARG A 206 -3.74 -20.71 17.28
N PHE A 207 -4.16 -20.50 16.03
CA PHE A 207 -3.57 -21.14 14.86
C PHE A 207 -2.09 -20.72 14.69
N ALA A 208 -1.77 -19.43 14.81
CA ALA A 208 -0.39 -18.95 14.79
C ALA A 208 0.47 -19.66 15.84
N GLY A 209 -0.03 -19.86 17.05
CA GLY A 209 0.67 -20.63 18.08
C GLY A 209 0.94 -22.09 17.68
N PHE A 210 0.00 -22.76 17.00
CA PHE A 210 0.25 -24.11 16.47
C PHE A 210 1.34 -24.10 15.38
N VAL A 211 1.30 -23.12 14.48
CA VAL A 211 2.29 -22.99 13.41
C VAL A 211 3.68 -22.71 13.97
N ILE A 212 3.81 -21.82 14.95
CA ILE A 212 5.08 -21.51 15.62
C ILE A 212 5.68 -22.77 16.23
N GLN A 213 4.87 -23.57 16.95
CA GLN A 213 5.33 -24.83 17.51
C GLN A 213 5.77 -25.84 16.44
N ALA A 214 5.06 -25.89 15.28
CA ALA A 214 5.43 -26.75 14.17
C ALA A 214 6.73 -26.32 13.47
N PHE A 215 7.02 -25.01 13.48
CA PHE A 215 8.22 -24.43 12.86
C PHE A 215 9.45 -24.48 13.77
N GLU A 216 9.25 -24.57 15.08
CA GLU A 216 10.38 -24.62 16.03
C GLU A 216 11.25 -25.87 15.74
N ALA A 217 12.58 -25.68 15.76
CA ALA A 217 13.51 -26.78 15.61
C ALA A 217 13.39 -27.74 16.79
N SER A 218 13.19 -29.02 16.51
CA SER A 218 13.11 -30.07 17.52
C SER A 218 13.68 -31.39 16.98
N PRO A 219 14.51 -32.09 17.76
CA PRO A 219 15.00 -33.42 17.39
C PRO A 219 13.87 -34.47 17.31
N ARG A 220 12.68 -34.14 17.79
CA ARG A 220 11.50 -35.03 17.76
C ARG A 220 10.68 -34.84 16.49
N HIS A 221 10.94 -33.81 15.69
CA HIS A 221 10.21 -33.53 14.46
C HIS A 221 10.76 -34.40 13.33
N ALA A 222 9.92 -35.14 12.65
CA ALA A 222 10.26 -35.78 11.39
C ALA A 222 10.43 -34.71 10.31
N PRO A 223 11.25 -34.97 9.27
CA PRO A 223 11.32 -34.11 8.09
C PRO A 223 9.94 -33.93 7.45
N LEU A 224 9.68 -32.74 6.94
CA LEU A 224 8.46 -32.47 6.19
C LEU A 224 8.54 -33.10 4.78
N PRO A 225 7.40 -33.41 4.16
CA PRO A 225 7.36 -33.71 2.73
C PRO A 225 7.99 -32.57 1.91
N PRO A 226 8.45 -32.85 0.67
CA PRO A 226 8.99 -31.80 -0.19
C PRO A 226 8.03 -30.62 -0.32
N PRO A 227 8.52 -29.37 -0.28
CA PRO A 227 7.67 -28.19 -0.33
C PRO A 227 6.98 -28.06 -1.70
N ALA A 228 5.72 -27.64 -1.70
CA ALA A 228 5.04 -27.20 -2.91
C ALA A 228 5.54 -25.79 -3.27
N ARG A 229 5.80 -25.53 -4.56
CA ARG A 229 6.08 -24.16 -5.03
C ARG A 229 4.76 -23.38 -5.14
N LEU A 230 4.41 -22.65 -4.09
CA LEU A 230 3.19 -21.85 -4.00
C LEU A 230 3.40 -20.42 -4.46
N ALA A 231 4.60 -19.89 -4.24
CA ALA A 231 5.05 -18.65 -4.83
C ALA A 231 5.86 -18.97 -6.08
N SER A 232 5.53 -18.35 -7.22
CA SER A 232 6.41 -18.37 -8.39
C SER A 232 7.61 -17.47 -8.08
N ALA A 233 8.53 -17.96 -7.24
CA ALA A 233 9.83 -17.35 -7.11
C ALA A 233 10.60 -17.67 -8.41
N GLU A 234 10.97 -16.64 -9.14
CA GLU A 234 12.02 -16.75 -10.16
C GLU A 234 13.22 -17.50 -9.56
N PRO A 235 13.88 -18.41 -10.34
CA PRO A 235 15.02 -19.16 -9.83
C PRO A 235 16.24 -18.24 -9.68
N GLY A 236 16.37 -17.62 -8.51
CA GLY A 236 17.47 -16.67 -8.26
C GLY A 236 17.76 -16.37 -6.79
N TYR A 237 17.00 -16.92 -5.88
CA TYR A 237 17.19 -16.69 -4.44
C TYR A 237 17.48 -18.00 -3.68
N LEU A 238 18.57 -18.67 -4.05
CA LEU A 238 19.26 -19.67 -3.23
C LEU A 238 20.66 -19.16 -2.89
#